data_799f35a7d7d2c3db3a826f5dd44bf56f
#
_entry.id   799f35a7d7d2c3db3a826f5dd44bf56f
#
_cell.length_a   1.000
_cell.length_b   1.000
_cell.length_c   1.000
_cell.angle_alpha   90.00
_cell.angle_beta   90.00
_cell.angle_gamma   90.00
#
_symmetry.space_group_name_H-M   'P 1'
#
loop_
_entity.id
_entity.type
_entity.pdbx_description
1 polymer ?
#
loop_
_entity_poly.entity_id
_entity_poly.type
_entity_poly.pdbx_seq_one_letter_code
_entity_poly.pdbx_strand_id
1 'polypeptide(L)'
;MIYTVTFNPAVDYVLRLPSLNGGSVNRTTSEKICWGGKGINVSYVLKMLGTESTAWGFAAGFTGAALTEAVKEMGISADFITLDEGFTRICVKLFETDSARETEINPGGPVISSEAIDKLLKKTDTLKSGDVLILAGSVPKSVPEDIYETICRRLENSGVLIAADASGSLLTKLLKYKPFLIKPNHHEASELLGCPIYNADQAEACALRLRVMGASNVIVSMAENGSVLAAEDANVYRIGAPKGTAVNSVGAGDSMLAGFIAGYINTKNYETALKWGTAAGSATAFSAGLADRPTFDRLLKEISG
;
A
#
# COMPACT_ATOMS: atom_id res chain seq x y z
N MET A 1 -1.55 2.18 18.40
CA MET A 1 -2.26 1.25 17.48
C MET A 1 -1.96 1.63 16.04
N ILE A 2 -2.17 0.71 15.05
CA ILE A 2 -2.00 0.98 13.61
C ILE A 2 -3.36 0.85 12.93
N TYR A 3 -3.70 1.81 12.09
CA TYR A 3 -4.92 1.83 11.31
C TYR A 3 -4.57 1.99 9.83
N THR A 4 -5.19 1.20 8.96
CA THR A 4 -5.03 1.31 7.51
C THR A 4 -6.33 1.74 6.88
N VAL A 5 -6.30 2.66 5.94
CA VAL A 5 -7.50 3.12 5.23
C VAL A 5 -7.45 2.67 3.78
N THR A 6 -8.49 1.94 3.35
CA THR A 6 -8.70 1.56 1.95
C THR A 6 -10.01 2.19 1.46
N PHE A 7 -9.93 3.25 0.67
CA PHE A 7 -11.13 3.91 0.15
C PHE A 7 -11.89 3.08 -0.86
N ASN A 8 -11.21 2.24 -1.63
CA ASN A 8 -11.81 1.47 -2.71
C ASN A 8 -11.29 0.03 -2.72
N PRO A 9 -11.63 -0.77 -1.70
CA PRO A 9 -11.27 -2.19 -1.66
C PRO A 9 -11.87 -2.95 -2.86
N ALA A 10 -11.32 -4.12 -3.16
CA ALA A 10 -11.75 -4.92 -4.29
C ALA A 10 -11.74 -6.41 -3.97
N VAL A 11 -12.65 -7.13 -4.62
CA VAL A 11 -12.52 -8.56 -4.86
C VAL A 11 -11.75 -8.71 -6.17
N ASP A 12 -10.51 -9.18 -6.13
CA ASP A 12 -9.72 -9.45 -7.33
C ASP A 12 -10.01 -10.88 -7.83
N TYR A 13 -10.65 -10.97 -8.99
CA TYR A 13 -10.92 -12.25 -9.66
C TYR A 13 -9.83 -12.51 -10.70
N VAL A 14 -8.89 -13.37 -10.34
CA VAL A 14 -7.72 -13.72 -11.15
C VAL A 14 -8.04 -14.93 -12.01
N LEU A 15 -7.98 -14.77 -13.32
CA LEU A 15 -8.29 -15.79 -14.32
C LEU A 15 -7.05 -16.08 -15.15
N ARG A 16 -6.76 -17.38 -15.36
CA ARG A 16 -5.74 -17.83 -16.30
C ARG A 16 -6.38 -18.51 -17.48
N LEU A 17 -5.91 -18.20 -18.68
CA LEU A 17 -6.38 -18.79 -19.94
C LEU A 17 -5.22 -18.84 -20.94
N PRO A 18 -5.27 -19.72 -21.97
CA PRO A 18 -4.20 -19.78 -22.99
C PRO A 18 -4.04 -18.43 -23.69
N SER A 19 -5.12 -17.89 -24.25
CA SER A 19 -5.17 -16.58 -24.91
C SER A 19 -6.57 -15.98 -24.83
N LEU A 20 -6.66 -14.63 -24.79
CA LEU A 20 -7.94 -13.91 -24.80
C LEU A 20 -8.35 -13.62 -26.24
N ASN A 21 -9.46 -14.19 -26.68
CA ASN A 21 -10.03 -13.98 -28.00
C ASN A 21 -11.29 -13.10 -27.91
N GLY A 22 -11.20 -11.87 -28.39
CA GLY A 22 -12.33 -10.94 -28.41
C GLY A 22 -13.48 -11.46 -29.27
N GLY A 23 -14.73 -11.25 -28.78
CA GLY A 23 -15.93 -11.69 -29.51
C GLY A 23 -16.22 -13.18 -29.46
N SER A 24 -15.45 -13.97 -28.69
CA SER A 24 -15.58 -15.42 -28.59
C SER A 24 -15.77 -15.86 -27.14
N VAL A 25 -16.25 -17.10 -26.95
CA VAL A 25 -16.27 -17.74 -25.63
C VAL A 25 -14.84 -18.16 -25.27
N ASN A 26 -14.32 -17.57 -24.20
CA ASN A 26 -13.04 -17.94 -23.63
C ASN A 26 -13.26 -18.84 -22.41
N ARG A 27 -12.43 -19.88 -22.25
CA ARG A 27 -12.49 -20.79 -21.11
C ARG A 27 -11.20 -20.67 -20.31
N THR A 28 -11.35 -20.51 -19.01
CA THR A 28 -10.23 -20.42 -18.08
C THR A 28 -9.64 -21.78 -17.79
N THR A 29 -8.34 -21.83 -17.52
CA THR A 29 -7.63 -23.02 -17.03
C THR A 29 -7.53 -23.03 -15.50
N SER A 30 -7.57 -21.87 -14.89
CA SER A 30 -7.66 -21.73 -13.43
C SER A 30 -8.27 -20.37 -13.06
N GLU A 31 -8.79 -20.33 -11.85
CA GLU A 31 -9.38 -19.12 -11.25
C GLU A 31 -9.02 -19.02 -9.77
N LYS A 32 -8.91 -17.79 -9.29
CA LYS A 32 -8.62 -17.50 -7.89
C LYS A 32 -9.29 -16.18 -7.48
N ILE A 33 -9.88 -16.15 -6.29
CA ILE A 33 -10.35 -14.93 -5.65
C ILE A 33 -9.27 -14.45 -4.68
N CYS A 34 -8.92 -13.17 -4.78
CA CYS A 34 -8.04 -12.49 -3.84
C CYS A 34 -8.78 -11.27 -3.28
N TRP A 35 -8.55 -10.99 -2.00
CA TRP A 35 -9.16 -9.86 -1.32
C TRP A 35 -8.18 -8.70 -1.36
N GLY A 36 -8.52 -7.67 -2.13
CA GLY A 36 -7.60 -6.60 -2.52
C GLY A 36 -7.92 -5.26 -1.87
N GLY A 37 -6.91 -4.42 -1.95
CA GLY A 37 -6.90 -3.04 -1.47
C GLY A 37 -5.61 -2.75 -0.74
N LYS A 38 -4.93 -1.64 -1.10
CA LYS A 38 -3.58 -1.35 -0.58
C LYS A 38 -3.52 -1.37 0.95
N GLY A 39 -4.48 -0.74 1.66
CA GLY A 39 -4.51 -0.78 3.12
C GLY A 39 -4.74 -2.18 3.69
N ILE A 40 -5.55 -3.03 3.01
CA ILE A 40 -5.75 -4.43 3.39
C ILE A 40 -4.44 -5.21 3.21
N ASN A 41 -3.74 -5.01 2.09
CA ASN A 41 -2.43 -5.63 1.85
C ASN A 41 -1.42 -5.25 2.94
N VAL A 42 -1.38 -3.96 3.30
CA VAL A 42 -0.54 -3.47 4.41
C VAL A 42 -0.91 -4.18 5.71
N SER A 43 -2.21 -4.27 6.07
CA SER A 43 -2.66 -4.94 7.29
C SER A 43 -2.32 -6.43 7.30
N TYR A 44 -2.42 -7.11 6.16
CA TYR A 44 -2.02 -8.52 6.01
C TYR A 44 -0.53 -8.72 6.34
N VAL A 45 0.33 -7.88 5.73
CA VAL A 45 1.77 -8.00 5.96
C VAL A 45 2.17 -7.58 7.37
N LEU A 46 1.53 -6.56 7.95
CA LEU A 46 1.69 -6.21 9.37
C LEU A 46 1.37 -7.42 10.27
N LYS A 47 0.24 -8.09 10.03
CA LYS A 47 -0.17 -9.30 10.78
C LYS A 47 0.85 -10.43 10.62
N MET A 48 1.30 -10.69 9.41
CA MET A 48 2.35 -11.68 9.12
C MET A 48 3.64 -11.39 9.89
N LEU A 49 3.97 -10.09 10.07
CA LEU A 49 5.13 -9.64 10.86
C LEU A 49 4.88 -9.61 12.38
N GLY A 50 3.71 -10.01 12.85
CA GLY A 50 3.35 -10.01 14.28
C GLY A 50 2.95 -8.63 14.82
N THR A 51 2.56 -7.71 13.93
CA THR A 51 2.13 -6.35 14.29
C THR A 51 0.64 -6.19 14.02
N GLU A 52 -0.13 -5.88 15.06
CA GLU A 52 -1.59 -5.74 14.96
C GLU A 52 -1.98 -4.41 14.30
N SER A 53 -3.05 -4.48 13.48
CA SER A 53 -3.64 -3.30 12.86
C SER A 53 -5.16 -3.46 12.71
N THR A 54 -5.86 -2.34 12.51
CA THR A 54 -7.29 -2.33 12.18
C THR A 54 -7.48 -1.76 10.78
N ALA A 55 -8.10 -2.53 9.89
CA ALA A 55 -8.43 -2.11 8.55
C ALA A 55 -9.74 -1.32 8.53
N TRP A 56 -9.68 -0.06 8.08
CA TRP A 56 -10.79 0.83 7.83
C TRP A 56 -11.02 1.01 6.33
N GLY A 57 -12.23 1.39 5.96
CA GLY A 57 -12.60 1.68 4.59
C GLY A 57 -14.09 1.55 4.39
N PHE A 58 -14.49 1.30 3.15
CA PHE A 58 -15.89 1.19 2.77
C PHE A 58 -16.15 -0.18 2.14
N ALA A 59 -17.25 -0.81 2.53
CA ALA A 59 -17.70 -2.10 2.00
C ALA A 59 -19.17 -2.01 1.61
N ALA A 60 -19.55 -2.59 0.47
CA ALA A 60 -20.93 -2.53 -0.03
C ALA A 60 -21.39 -3.89 -0.54
N GLY A 61 -22.66 -4.18 -0.34
CA GLY A 61 -23.36 -5.35 -0.88
C GLY A 61 -22.72 -6.68 -0.48
N PHE A 62 -23.05 -7.73 -1.23
CA PHE A 62 -22.60 -9.09 -0.92
C PHE A 62 -21.08 -9.26 -1.04
N THR A 63 -20.44 -8.59 -2.00
CA THR A 63 -18.98 -8.63 -2.15
C THR A 63 -18.25 -7.92 -1.03
N GLY A 64 -18.83 -6.83 -0.50
CA GLY A 64 -18.30 -6.14 0.66
C GLY A 64 -18.43 -6.95 1.94
N ALA A 65 -19.55 -7.67 2.11
CA ALA A 65 -19.73 -8.59 3.22
C ALA A 65 -18.71 -9.73 3.17
N ALA A 66 -18.55 -10.36 2.00
CA ALA A 66 -17.57 -11.44 1.80
C ALA A 66 -16.12 -10.97 2.03
N LEU A 67 -15.75 -9.78 1.52
CA LEU A 67 -14.45 -9.18 1.76
C LEU A 67 -14.19 -8.93 3.25
N THR A 68 -15.17 -8.38 3.95
CA THR A 68 -15.05 -8.08 5.38
C THR A 68 -14.83 -9.37 6.20
N GLU A 69 -15.56 -10.43 5.88
CA GLU A 69 -15.40 -11.73 6.53
C GLU A 69 -14.03 -12.34 6.24
N ALA A 70 -13.62 -12.34 4.97
CA ALA A 70 -12.30 -12.86 4.58
C ALA A 70 -11.14 -12.11 5.26
N VAL A 71 -11.23 -10.78 5.41
CA VAL A 71 -10.24 -9.99 6.15
C VAL A 71 -10.17 -10.41 7.62
N LYS A 72 -11.32 -10.71 8.25
CA LYS A 72 -11.36 -11.23 9.62
C LYS A 72 -10.77 -12.64 9.71
N GLU A 73 -11.07 -13.52 8.74
CA GLU A 73 -10.49 -14.88 8.67
C GLU A 73 -8.97 -14.87 8.54
N MET A 74 -8.39 -13.83 7.90
CA MET A 74 -6.95 -13.59 7.89
C MET A 74 -6.40 -13.15 9.27
N GLY A 75 -7.24 -13.01 10.29
CA GLY A 75 -6.88 -12.54 11.61
C GLY A 75 -6.60 -11.03 11.70
N ILE A 76 -7.14 -10.25 10.76
CA ILE A 76 -7.02 -8.79 10.73
C ILE A 76 -8.30 -8.19 11.33
N SER A 77 -8.16 -7.24 12.25
CA SER A 77 -9.30 -6.46 12.74
C SER A 77 -9.86 -5.62 11.59
N ALA A 78 -11.14 -5.84 11.25
CA ALA A 78 -11.85 -5.14 10.18
C ALA A 78 -12.97 -4.29 10.76
N ASP A 79 -12.94 -2.99 10.49
CA ASP A 79 -13.95 -2.03 10.94
C ASP A 79 -14.35 -1.13 9.76
N PHE A 80 -14.89 -1.79 8.70
CA PHE A 80 -15.35 -1.13 7.49
C PHE A 80 -16.70 -0.43 7.72
N ILE A 81 -16.87 0.71 7.06
CA ILE A 81 -18.15 1.41 6.97
C ILE A 81 -18.97 0.73 5.88
N THR A 82 -20.10 0.13 6.25
CA THR A 82 -21.03 -0.47 5.31
C THR A 82 -21.80 0.63 4.58
N LEU A 83 -21.83 0.53 3.25
CA LEU A 83 -22.60 1.40 2.38
C LEU A 83 -23.94 0.73 2.07
N ASP A 84 -25.00 1.53 2.00
CA ASP A 84 -26.37 1.04 1.80
C ASP A 84 -26.62 0.60 0.36
N GLU A 85 -25.89 1.15 -0.63
CA GLU A 85 -26.10 0.92 -2.05
C GLU A 85 -24.85 0.41 -2.76
N GLY A 86 -25.06 -0.29 -3.87
CA GLY A 86 -24.00 -0.82 -4.72
C GLY A 86 -23.34 -2.08 -4.15
N PHE A 87 -22.14 -2.35 -4.60
CA PHE A 87 -21.31 -3.46 -4.12
C PHE A 87 -19.83 -3.12 -4.25
N THR A 88 -19.01 -3.69 -3.36
CA THR A 88 -17.56 -3.62 -3.46
C THR A 88 -17.10 -4.17 -4.80
N ARG A 89 -16.28 -3.42 -5.52
CA ARG A 89 -15.91 -3.73 -6.90
C ARG A 89 -15.24 -5.10 -7.02
N ILE A 90 -15.52 -5.77 -8.17
CA ILE A 90 -14.83 -6.98 -8.58
C ILE A 90 -13.86 -6.57 -9.70
N CYS A 91 -12.57 -6.63 -9.42
CA CYS A 91 -11.54 -6.40 -10.43
C CYS A 91 -11.21 -7.73 -11.11
N VAL A 92 -11.22 -7.75 -12.44
CA VAL A 92 -10.85 -8.95 -13.20
C VAL A 92 -9.41 -8.83 -13.67
N LYS A 93 -8.59 -9.81 -13.31
CA LYS A 93 -7.19 -9.92 -13.73
C LYS A 93 -7.03 -11.13 -14.63
N LEU A 94 -6.77 -10.89 -15.89
CA LEU A 94 -6.60 -11.91 -16.90
C LEU A 94 -5.12 -12.13 -17.14
N PHE A 95 -4.67 -13.37 -17.02
CA PHE A 95 -3.32 -13.78 -17.35
C PHE A 95 -3.34 -14.77 -18.52
N GLU A 96 -2.77 -14.37 -19.66
CA GLU A 96 -2.63 -15.22 -20.83
C GLU A 96 -1.33 -16.04 -20.72
N THR A 97 -1.46 -17.38 -20.66
CA THR A 97 -0.31 -18.25 -20.43
C THR A 97 0.60 -18.39 -21.66
N ASP A 98 0.04 -18.26 -22.86
CA ASP A 98 0.78 -18.41 -24.12
C ASP A 98 1.66 -17.19 -24.45
N SER A 99 1.21 -16.01 -24.04
CA SER A 99 1.87 -14.72 -24.32
C SER A 99 2.50 -14.08 -23.09
N ALA A 100 2.25 -14.62 -21.88
CA ALA A 100 2.58 -14.02 -20.59
C ALA A 100 2.02 -12.59 -20.43
N ARG A 101 0.92 -12.28 -21.11
CA ARG A 101 0.29 -10.95 -21.08
C ARG A 101 -0.72 -10.87 -19.95
N GLU A 102 -0.68 -9.76 -19.22
CA GLU A 102 -1.66 -9.44 -18.20
C GLU A 102 -2.62 -8.35 -18.70
N THR A 103 -3.90 -8.49 -18.37
CA THR A 103 -4.94 -7.50 -18.64
C THR A 103 -5.79 -7.31 -17.40
N GLU A 104 -5.93 -6.07 -16.94
CA GLU A 104 -6.76 -5.73 -15.79
C GLU A 104 -8.01 -4.95 -16.21
N ILE A 105 -9.16 -5.33 -15.65
CA ILE A 105 -10.43 -4.60 -15.78
C ILE A 105 -10.84 -4.17 -14.37
N ASN A 106 -10.70 -2.87 -14.10
CA ASN A 106 -10.88 -2.30 -12.78
C ASN A 106 -12.11 -1.36 -12.73
N PRO A 107 -13.27 -1.83 -12.23
CA PRO A 107 -14.45 -0.99 -12.04
C PRO A 107 -14.23 0.13 -11.03
N GLY A 108 -15.07 1.18 -11.12
CA GLY A 108 -14.99 2.34 -10.22
C GLY A 108 -15.32 2.06 -8.76
N GLY A 109 -16.11 1.02 -8.49
CA GLY A 109 -16.60 0.72 -7.15
C GLY A 109 -17.91 1.45 -6.81
N PRO A 110 -18.40 1.29 -5.57
CA PRO A 110 -19.66 1.91 -5.13
C PRO A 110 -19.49 3.42 -4.95
N VAL A 111 -20.62 4.13 -5.00
CA VAL A 111 -20.66 5.56 -4.64
C VAL A 111 -20.57 5.67 -3.12
N ILE A 112 -19.61 6.47 -2.64
CA ILE A 112 -19.43 6.74 -1.22
C ILE A 112 -20.13 8.06 -0.92
N SER A 113 -21.14 8.02 -0.04
CA SER A 113 -21.92 9.21 0.33
C SER A 113 -21.13 10.13 1.28
N SER A 114 -21.55 11.38 1.37
CA SER A 114 -20.99 12.35 2.35
C SER A 114 -21.11 11.86 3.79
N GLU A 115 -22.23 11.21 4.12
CA GLU A 115 -22.46 10.64 5.46
C GLU A 115 -21.50 9.50 5.78
N ALA A 116 -21.16 8.66 4.77
CA ALA A 116 -20.19 7.61 4.94
C ALA A 116 -18.77 8.19 5.12
N ILE A 117 -18.42 9.24 4.38
CA ILE A 117 -17.16 9.98 4.53
C ILE A 117 -17.08 10.59 5.93
N ASP A 118 -18.14 11.22 6.41
CA ASP A 118 -18.19 11.80 7.76
C ASP A 118 -18.01 10.74 8.85
N LYS A 119 -18.55 9.53 8.66
CA LYS A 119 -18.29 8.40 9.58
C LYS A 119 -16.80 8.03 9.62
N LEU A 120 -16.11 8.01 8.47
CA LEU A 120 -14.67 7.78 8.44
C LEU A 120 -13.88 8.89 9.11
N LEU A 121 -14.23 10.15 8.85
CA LEU A 121 -13.61 11.31 9.47
C LEU A 121 -13.77 11.30 10.99
N LYS A 122 -14.95 10.94 11.51
CA LYS A 122 -15.17 10.77 12.96
C LYS A 122 -14.30 9.64 13.55
N LYS A 123 -14.04 8.56 12.81
CA LYS A 123 -13.08 7.55 13.25
C LYS A 123 -11.67 8.12 13.36
N THR A 124 -11.24 8.94 12.40
CA THR A 124 -9.91 9.58 12.49
C THR A 124 -9.79 10.50 13.70
N ASP A 125 -10.86 11.15 14.13
CA ASP A 125 -10.88 12.02 15.33
C ASP A 125 -10.67 11.23 16.63
N THR A 126 -10.82 9.90 16.64
CA THR A 126 -10.59 9.06 17.83
C THR A 126 -9.14 8.64 18.02
N LEU A 127 -8.28 8.90 17.04
CA LEU A 127 -6.86 8.52 17.07
C LEU A 127 -6.11 9.32 18.14
N LYS A 128 -5.08 8.69 18.71
CA LYS A 128 -4.29 9.25 19.80
C LYS A 128 -2.83 9.43 19.38
N SER A 129 -2.14 10.30 20.10
CA SER A 129 -0.69 10.47 19.92
C SER A 129 0.04 9.12 20.00
N GLY A 130 0.92 8.87 19.04
CA GLY A 130 1.64 7.61 18.87
C GLY A 130 0.90 6.53 18.05
N ASP A 131 -0.38 6.72 17.73
CA ASP A 131 -1.06 5.87 16.74
C ASP A 131 -0.46 6.10 15.35
N VAL A 132 -0.56 5.10 14.49
CA VAL A 132 -0.14 5.19 13.08
C VAL A 132 -1.36 5.10 12.20
N LEU A 133 -1.55 6.06 11.31
CA LEU A 133 -2.58 6.05 10.27
C LEU A 133 -1.92 5.88 8.90
N ILE A 134 -2.28 4.80 8.20
CA ILE A 134 -1.77 4.50 6.87
C ILE A 134 -2.85 4.81 5.83
N LEU A 135 -2.58 5.81 5.01
CA LEU A 135 -3.42 6.22 3.88
C LEU A 135 -2.84 5.61 2.60
N ALA A 136 -3.48 4.57 2.06
CA ALA A 136 -2.93 3.83 0.94
C ALA A 136 -3.97 3.61 -0.17
N GLY A 137 -3.55 3.85 -1.41
CA GLY A 137 -4.32 3.59 -2.61
C GLY A 137 -5.02 4.80 -3.20
N SER A 138 -5.76 4.52 -4.27
CA SER A 138 -6.52 5.53 -5.02
C SER A 138 -7.81 5.91 -4.30
N VAL A 139 -8.24 7.14 -4.53
CA VAL A 139 -9.50 7.67 -4.04
C VAL A 139 -10.55 7.55 -5.15
N PRO A 140 -11.75 6.95 -4.89
CA PRO A 140 -12.82 6.87 -5.87
C PRO A 140 -13.34 8.27 -6.27
N LYS A 141 -13.88 8.39 -7.49
CA LYS A 141 -14.42 9.67 -8.00
C LYS A 141 -15.57 10.25 -7.15
N SER A 142 -16.25 9.43 -6.37
CA SER A 142 -17.33 9.87 -5.46
C SER A 142 -16.82 10.50 -4.17
N VAL A 143 -15.52 10.41 -3.88
CA VAL A 143 -14.88 10.97 -2.70
C VAL A 143 -14.16 12.26 -3.10
N PRO A 144 -14.22 13.33 -2.30
CA PRO A 144 -13.47 14.56 -2.58
C PRO A 144 -11.98 14.30 -2.79
N GLU A 145 -11.41 14.93 -3.82
CA GLU A 145 -9.99 14.78 -4.16
C GLU A 145 -9.03 15.22 -3.05
N ASP A 146 -9.51 16.04 -2.12
CA ASP A 146 -8.76 16.54 -0.96
C ASP A 146 -8.96 15.73 0.31
N ILE A 147 -9.58 14.54 0.23
CA ILE A 147 -9.90 13.73 1.41
C ILE A 147 -8.67 13.40 2.26
N TYR A 148 -7.54 13.05 1.62
CA TYR A 148 -6.29 12.80 2.34
C TYR A 148 -5.79 14.05 3.04
N GLU A 149 -5.87 15.20 2.37
CA GLU A 149 -5.54 16.50 2.95
C GLU A 149 -6.46 16.83 4.12
N THR A 150 -7.75 16.58 3.97
CA THR A 150 -8.75 16.81 5.03
C THR A 150 -8.46 15.96 6.27
N ILE A 151 -8.08 14.69 6.10
CA ILE A 151 -7.65 13.80 7.20
C ILE A 151 -6.38 14.34 7.86
N CYS A 152 -5.35 14.70 7.08
CA CYS A 152 -4.11 15.25 7.63
C CYS A 152 -4.33 16.54 8.41
N ARG A 153 -5.18 17.44 7.91
CA ARG A 153 -5.55 18.68 8.58
C ARG A 153 -6.25 18.43 9.94
N ARG A 154 -7.14 17.43 10.02
CA ARG A 154 -7.82 17.06 11.27
C ARG A 154 -6.86 16.50 12.31
N LEU A 155 -5.83 15.82 11.86
CA LEU A 155 -4.81 15.19 12.71
C LEU A 155 -3.58 16.07 12.95
N GLU A 156 -3.60 17.31 12.46
CA GLU A 156 -2.50 18.24 12.68
C GLU A 156 -2.28 18.47 14.18
N ASN A 157 -1.03 18.35 14.62
CA ASN A 157 -0.62 18.46 16.03
C ASN A 157 -1.22 17.40 17.00
N SER A 158 -1.87 16.34 16.50
CA SER A 158 -2.41 15.25 17.33
C SER A 158 -1.33 14.29 17.84
N GLY A 159 -0.16 14.28 17.21
CA GLY A 159 0.90 13.31 17.46
C GLY A 159 0.67 11.94 16.80
N VAL A 160 -0.33 11.83 15.91
CA VAL A 160 -0.55 10.63 15.08
C VAL A 160 0.49 10.61 13.95
N LEU A 161 1.10 9.44 13.74
CA LEU A 161 2.08 9.22 12.67
C LEU A 161 1.34 8.87 11.37
N ILE A 162 1.32 9.77 10.40
CA ILE A 162 0.66 9.55 9.12
C ILE A 162 1.65 8.99 8.11
N ALA A 163 1.39 7.78 7.59
CA ALA A 163 2.14 7.21 6.48
C ALA A 163 1.26 7.21 5.22
N ALA A 164 1.79 7.68 4.09
CA ALA A 164 1.03 7.79 2.85
C ALA A 164 1.72 7.05 1.69
N ASP A 165 0.95 6.18 1.03
CA ASP A 165 1.29 5.54 -0.25
C ASP A 165 0.25 5.99 -1.30
N ALA A 166 0.43 7.20 -1.79
CA ALA A 166 -0.40 7.83 -2.78
C ALA A 166 0.47 8.37 -3.92
N SER A 167 -0.11 8.58 -5.09
CA SER A 167 0.58 9.08 -6.28
C SER A 167 0.12 10.47 -6.69
N GLY A 168 0.96 11.16 -7.48
CA GLY A 168 0.61 12.42 -8.13
C GLY A 168 0.27 13.55 -7.16
N SER A 169 -0.75 14.32 -7.49
CA SER A 169 -1.16 15.51 -6.74
C SER A 169 -1.65 15.22 -5.32
N LEU A 170 -2.13 14.00 -5.04
CA LEU A 170 -2.52 13.58 -3.69
C LEU A 170 -1.33 13.65 -2.75
N LEU A 171 -0.16 13.13 -3.19
CA LEU A 171 1.03 13.10 -2.35
C LEU A 171 1.59 14.50 -2.10
N THR A 172 1.68 15.34 -3.14
CA THR A 172 2.19 16.71 -3.01
C THR A 172 1.37 17.57 -2.05
N LYS A 173 0.05 17.41 -2.06
CA LYS A 173 -0.85 18.14 -1.15
C LYS A 173 -0.64 17.77 0.32
N LEU A 174 -0.12 16.57 0.62
CA LEU A 174 0.12 16.10 1.98
C LEU A 174 1.39 16.67 2.61
N LEU A 175 2.39 17.05 1.80
CA LEU A 175 3.71 17.46 2.30
C LEU A 175 3.64 18.63 3.30
N LYS A 176 2.73 19.58 3.09
CA LYS A 176 2.53 20.72 4.01
C LYS A 176 2.07 20.32 5.43
N TYR A 177 1.49 19.11 5.58
CA TYR A 177 1.07 18.55 6.87
C TYR A 177 2.13 17.65 7.52
N LYS A 178 3.33 17.62 6.96
CA LYS A 178 4.50 16.89 7.48
C LYS A 178 4.20 15.41 7.79
N PRO A 179 3.75 14.62 6.80
CA PRO A 179 3.51 13.19 7.03
C PRO A 179 4.77 12.53 7.57
N PHE A 180 4.59 11.60 8.52
CA PHE A 180 5.68 10.83 9.09
C PHE A 180 6.46 10.05 8.03
N LEU A 181 5.73 9.46 7.06
CA LEU A 181 6.33 8.68 5.99
C LEU A 181 5.58 8.86 4.68
N ILE A 182 6.32 9.05 3.60
CA ILE A 182 5.84 8.84 2.23
C ILE A 182 6.73 7.82 1.53
N LYS A 183 6.13 7.04 0.60
CA LYS A 183 6.84 5.99 -0.12
C LYS A 183 6.53 6.00 -1.63
N PRO A 184 6.99 6.96 -2.42
CA PRO A 184 6.91 6.86 -3.86
C PRO A 184 7.87 5.80 -4.41
N ASN A 185 7.51 5.16 -5.54
CA ASN A 185 8.50 4.46 -6.35
C ASN A 185 9.29 5.46 -7.21
N HIS A 186 10.35 5.01 -7.88
CA HIS A 186 11.23 5.89 -8.67
C HIS A 186 10.51 6.58 -9.85
N HIS A 187 9.47 5.96 -10.43
CA HIS A 187 8.65 6.59 -11.47
C HIS A 187 7.79 7.70 -10.89
N GLU A 188 7.07 7.41 -9.79
CA GLU A 188 6.24 8.39 -9.09
C GLU A 188 7.06 9.57 -8.57
N ALA A 189 8.24 9.32 -8.00
CA ALA A 189 9.16 10.38 -7.55
C ALA A 189 9.70 11.21 -8.73
N SER A 190 9.98 10.56 -9.87
CA SER A 190 10.40 11.25 -11.10
C SER A 190 9.32 12.20 -11.60
N GLU A 191 8.07 11.75 -11.64
CA GLU A 191 6.92 12.58 -12.06
C GLU A 191 6.70 13.75 -11.10
N LEU A 192 6.74 13.50 -9.78
CA LEU A 192 6.54 14.53 -8.76
C LEU A 192 7.56 15.68 -8.84
N LEU A 193 8.81 15.36 -9.16
CA LEU A 193 9.90 16.32 -9.13
C LEU A 193 10.35 16.79 -10.52
N GLY A 194 9.80 16.20 -11.58
CA GLY A 194 10.17 16.52 -12.96
C GLY A 194 11.62 16.15 -13.32
N CYS A 195 12.19 15.14 -12.65
CA CYS A 195 13.56 14.70 -12.88
C CYS A 195 13.64 13.16 -12.88
N PRO A 196 14.35 12.55 -13.86
CA PRO A 196 14.44 11.10 -13.96
C PRO A 196 15.29 10.50 -12.83
N ILE A 197 14.93 9.29 -12.39
CA ILE A 197 15.66 8.52 -11.38
C ILE A 197 16.06 7.17 -11.99
N TYR A 198 17.37 7.00 -12.21
CA TYR A 198 17.94 5.78 -12.78
C TYR A 198 18.87 5.03 -11.81
N ASN A 199 19.28 5.67 -10.71
CA ASN A 199 20.21 5.10 -9.74
C ASN A 199 19.97 5.63 -8.32
N ALA A 200 20.68 5.04 -7.36
CA ALA A 200 20.52 5.36 -5.94
C ALA A 200 20.88 6.80 -5.60
N ASP A 201 21.85 7.42 -6.29
CA ASP A 201 22.24 8.82 -6.02
C ASP A 201 21.13 9.79 -6.41
N GLN A 202 20.47 9.53 -7.54
CA GLN A 202 19.31 10.31 -7.95
C GLN A 202 18.10 10.07 -7.06
N ALA A 203 17.88 8.83 -6.60
CA ALA A 203 16.83 8.51 -5.64
C ALA A 203 17.06 9.21 -4.29
N GLU A 204 18.30 9.27 -3.82
CA GLU A 204 18.67 10.02 -2.61
C GLU A 204 18.38 11.52 -2.77
N ALA A 205 18.85 12.11 -3.86
CA ALA A 205 18.60 13.53 -4.12
C ALA A 205 17.10 13.85 -4.14
N CYS A 206 16.29 12.98 -4.74
CA CYS A 206 14.84 13.11 -4.76
C CYS A 206 14.22 12.93 -3.37
N ALA A 207 14.65 11.91 -2.60
CA ALA A 207 14.19 11.68 -1.24
C ALA A 207 14.47 12.88 -0.32
N LEU A 208 15.68 13.43 -0.38
CA LEU A 208 16.07 14.63 0.38
C LEU A 208 15.23 15.84 -0.03
N ARG A 209 14.97 16.03 -1.33
CA ARG A 209 14.13 17.11 -1.81
C ARG A 209 12.68 16.99 -1.30
N LEU A 210 12.09 15.80 -1.32
CA LEU A 210 10.74 15.56 -0.78
C LEU A 210 10.69 15.76 0.74
N ARG A 211 11.77 15.46 1.47
CA ARG A 211 11.87 15.83 2.89
C ARG A 211 11.84 17.34 3.10
N VAL A 212 12.65 18.10 2.34
CA VAL A 212 12.64 19.56 2.41
C VAL A 212 11.26 20.14 2.09
N MET A 213 10.51 19.47 1.21
CA MET A 213 9.12 19.85 0.90
C MET A 213 8.13 19.53 2.03
N GLY A 214 8.52 18.76 3.04
CA GLY A 214 7.75 18.61 4.29
C GLY A 214 7.64 17.20 4.86
N ALA A 215 7.88 16.12 4.13
CA ALA A 215 7.80 14.77 4.70
C ALA A 215 8.90 14.53 5.75
N SER A 216 8.58 13.92 6.90
CA SER A 216 9.59 13.57 7.90
C SER A 216 10.53 12.47 7.40
N ASN A 217 9.98 11.43 6.77
CA ASN A 217 10.73 10.31 6.21
C ASN A 217 10.26 10.05 4.77
N VAL A 218 11.18 9.76 3.86
CA VAL A 218 10.89 9.48 2.46
C VAL A 218 11.60 8.21 2.01
N ILE A 219 10.85 7.19 1.63
CA ILE A 219 11.39 6.02 0.95
C ILE A 219 11.16 6.17 -0.55
N VAL A 220 12.23 6.06 -1.34
CA VAL A 220 12.15 5.89 -2.79
C VAL A 220 12.49 4.43 -3.11
N SER A 221 11.50 3.67 -3.59
CA SER A 221 11.70 2.28 -4.01
C SER A 221 12.09 2.21 -5.48
N MET A 222 13.06 1.35 -5.81
CA MET A 222 13.67 1.24 -7.15
C MET A 222 13.65 -0.19 -7.69
N ALA A 223 12.61 -0.95 -7.34
CA ALA A 223 12.46 -2.35 -7.74
C ALA A 223 13.74 -3.18 -7.47
N GLU A 224 14.34 -3.77 -8.50
CA GLU A 224 15.56 -4.58 -8.41
C GLU A 224 16.79 -3.79 -7.94
N ASN A 225 16.76 -2.47 -7.98
CA ASN A 225 17.83 -1.62 -7.49
C ASN A 225 17.71 -1.28 -5.99
N GLY A 226 16.71 -1.85 -5.30
CA GLY A 226 16.54 -1.68 -3.86
C GLY A 226 15.77 -0.42 -3.46
N SER A 227 16.20 0.24 -2.40
CA SER A 227 15.50 1.38 -1.83
C SER A 227 16.43 2.37 -1.14
N VAL A 228 16.02 3.63 -1.13
CA VAL A 228 16.69 4.72 -0.41
C VAL A 228 15.70 5.35 0.56
N LEU A 229 16.14 5.59 1.78
CA LEU A 229 15.40 6.31 2.82
C LEU A 229 16.16 7.58 3.19
N ALA A 230 15.54 8.74 3.01
CA ALA A 230 15.94 9.96 3.70
C ALA A 230 15.13 10.08 4.98
N ALA A 231 15.77 9.95 6.14
CA ALA A 231 15.11 9.84 7.43
C ALA A 231 15.10 11.14 8.23
N GLU A 232 14.18 11.24 9.19
CA GLU A 232 13.99 12.40 10.07
C GLU A 232 15.24 12.68 10.95
N ASP A 233 16.05 11.66 11.23
CA ASP A 233 17.32 11.77 11.95
C ASP A 233 18.45 12.41 11.13
N ALA A 234 18.13 12.94 9.96
CA ALA A 234 19.03 13.57 9.00
C ALA A 234 20.00 12.59 8.30
N ASN A 235 19.89 11.29 8.53
CA ASN A 235 20.65 10.28 7.82
C ASN A 235 19.95 9.83 6.53
N VAL A 236 20.76 9.30 5.62
CA VAL A 236 20.28 8.58 4.43
C VAL A 236 20.74 7.14 4.51
N TYR A 237 19.79 6.24 4.29
CA TYR A 237 20.04 4.81 4.29
C TYR A 237 19.77 4.25 2.90
N ARG A 238 20.62 3.34 2.43
CA ARG A 238 20.49 2.67 1.14
C ARG A 238 20.53 1.17 1.36
N ILE A 239 19.53 0.46 0.88
CA ILE A 239 19.46 -1.00 0.97
C ILE A 239 19.28 -1.55 -0.44
N GLY A 240 20.21 -2.39 -0.89
CA GLY A 240 20.11 -3.12 -2.14
C GLY A 240 18.98 -4.15 -2.09
N ALA A 241 18.37 -4.45 -3.24
CA ALA A 241 17.43 -5.55 -3.30
C ALA A 241 18.15 -6.90 -3.11
N PRO A 242 17.58 -7.84 -2.35
CA PRO A 242 18.12 -9.18 -2.25
C PRO A 242 17.99 -9.90 -3.61
N LYS A 243 18.81 -10.92 -3.82
CA LYS A 243 18.78 -11.70 -5.07
C LYS A 243 17.54 -12.59 -5.14
N GLY A 244 16.90 -12.61 -6.31
CA GLY A 244 15.72 -13.44 -6.55
C GLY A 244 15.11 -13.19 -7.91
N THR A 245 14.11 -14.01 -8.25
CA THR A 245 13.35 -13.85 -9.48
C THR A 245 11.99 -13.27 -9.13
N ALA A 246 11.67 -12.13 -9.71
CA ALA A 246 10.35 -11.52 -9.55
C ALA A 246 9.27 -12.41 -10.20
N VAL A 247 8.26 -12.75 -9.44
CA VAL A 247 7.09 -13.54 -9.84
C VAL A 247 5.85 -12.65 -9.93
N ASN A 248 5.73 -11.69 -9.00
CA ASN A 248 4.58 -10.81 -8.91
C ASN A 248 4.98 -9.47 -8.28
N SER A 249 4.73 -8.36 -8.97
CA SER A 249 5.03 -7.01 -8.43
C SER A 249 3.89 -6.39 -7.65
N VAL A 250 2.67 -6.96 -7.75
CA VAL A 250 1.47 -6.41 -7.10
C VAL A 250 1.56 -6.54 -5.59
N GLY A 251 1.38 -5.43 -4.89
CA GLY A 251 1.46 -5.39 -3.43
C GLY A 251 2.88 -5.32 -2.84
N ALA A 252 3.94 -5.36 -3.66
CA ALA A 252 5.32 -5.24 -3.16
C ALA A 252 5.56 -3.88 -2.46
N GLY A 253 5.00 -2.80 -3.01
CA GLY A 253 5.03 -1.48 -2.39
C GLY A 253 4.28 -1.42 -1.06
N ASP A 254 3.10 -2.04 -1.00
CA ASP A 254 2.30 -2.14 0.23
C ASP A 254 3.06 -2.94 1.31
N SER A 255 3.70 -4.02 0.89
CA SER A 255 4.51 -4.88 1.78
C SER A 255 5.75 -4.15 2.29
N MET A 256 6.42 -3.36 1.45
CA MET A 256 7.53 -2.51 1.87
C MET A 256 7.08 -1.48 2.91
N LEU A 257 5.94 -0.83 2.71
CA LEU A 257 5.37 0.12 3.67
C LEU A 257 5.07 -0.57 5.01
N ALA A 258 4.42 -1.73 4.97
CA ALA A 258 4.10 -2.53 6.16
C ALA A 258 5.36 -2.96 6.92
N GLY A 259 6.36 -3.47 6.19
CA GLY A 259 7.64 -3.89 6.76
C GLY A 259 8.37 -2.73 7.43
N PHE A 260 8.42 -1.57 6.78
CA PHE A 260 9.04 -0.37 7.37
C PHE A 260 8.32 0.06 8.65
N ILE A 261 6.99 0.16 8.63
CA ILE A 261 6.21 0.55 9.81
C ILE A 261 6.40 -0.46 10.96
N ALA A 262 6.30 -1.77 10.67
CA ALA A 262 6.54 -2.81 11.67
C ALA A 262 7.97 -2.72 12.26
N GLY A 263 8.98 -2.60 11.42
CA GLY A 263 10.38 -2.46 11.84
C GLY A 263 10.60 -1.22 12.71
N TYR A 264 10.06 -0.08 12.31
CA TYR A 264 10.18 1.17 13.07
C TYR A 264 9.46 1.12 14.43
N ILE A 265 8.22 0.60 14.47
CA ILE A 265 7.47 0.51 15.72
C ILE A 265 8.20 -0.38 16.74
N ASN A 266 8.77 -1.50 16.26
CA ASN A 266 9.45 -2.47 17.13
C ASN A 266 10.85 -2.01 17.57
N THR A 267 11.58 -1.26 16.76
CA THR A 267 13.01 -0.97 17.01
C THR A 267 13.34 0.50 17.21
N LYS A 268 12.49 1.39 16.74
CA LYS A 268 12.74 2.84 16.66
C LYS A 268 14.04 3.19 15.90
N ASN A 269 14.46 2.31 15.00
CA ASN A 269 15.66 2.45 14.19
C ASN A 269 15.31 2.48 12.71
N TYR A 270 15.70 3.55 12.02
CA TYR A 270 15.33 3.78 10.61
C TYR A 270 16.01 2.81 9.65
N GLU A 271 17.26 2.45 9.90
CA GLU A 271 17.99 1.48 9.07
C GLU A 271 17.35 0.10 9.16
N THR A 272 17.06 -0.37 10.37
CA THR A 272 16.36 -1.63 10.60
C THR A 272 14.98 -1.62 9.97
N ALA A 273 14.24 -0.51 10.10
CA ALA A 273 12.93 -0.35 9.48
C ALA A 273 13.02 -0.46 7.95
N LEU A 274 14.02 0.17 7.31
CA LEU A 274 14.22 0.07 5.87
C LEU A 274 14.59 -1.37 5.45
N LYS A 275 15.44 -2.07 6.20
CA LYS A 275 15.77 -3.49 5.97
C LYS A 275 14.51 -4.35 6.01
N TRP A 276 13.64 -4.15 7.00
CA TRP A 276 12.35 -4.86 7.08
C TRP A 276 11.44 -4.52 5.89
N GLY A 277 11.36 -3.25 5.52
CA GLY A 277 10.58 -2.81 4.36
C GLY A 277 11.07 -3.46 3.06
N THR A 278 12.38 -3.42 2.81
CA THR A 278 13.00 -4.01 1.62
C THR A 278 12.80 -5.53 1.59
N ALA A 279 12.98 -6.22 2.72
CA ALA A 279 12.75 -7.66 2.83
C ALA A 279 11.28 -8.03 2.54
N ALA A 280 10.31 -7.30 3.12
CA ALA A 280 8.88 -7.56 2.92
C ALA A 280 8.43 -7.28 1.48
N GLY A 281 8.89 -6.18 0.88
CA GLY A 281 8.62 -5.86 -0.51
C GLY A 281 9.17 -6.91 -1.47
N SER A 282 10.42 -7.34 -1.25
CA SER A 282 11.07 -8.39 -2.04
C SER A 282 10.42 -9.75 -1.82
N ALA A 283 9.99 -10.08 -0.60
CA ALA A 283 9.28 -11.34 -0.32
C ALA A 283 7.97 -11.42 -1.11
N THR A 284 7.24 -10.32 -1.23
CA THR A 284 6.06 -10.24 -2.09
C THR A 284 6.44 -10.38 -3.56
N ALA A 285 7.46 -9.66 -4.01
CA ALA A 285 7.89 -9.72 -5.42
C ALA A 285 8.33 -11.14 -5.86
N PHE A 286 8.87 -11.94 -4.96
CA PHE A 286 9.32 -13.30 -5.23
C PHE A 286 8.27 -14.39 -4.95
N SER A 287 7.06 -14.01 -4.56
CA SER A 287 5.95 -14.90 -4.24
C SER A 287 4.81 -14.75 -5.24
N ALA A 288 3.95 -15.78 -5.36
CA ALA A 288 2.73 -15.71 -6.18
C ALA A 288 1.60 -14.85 -5.53
N GLY A 289 1.83 -14.35 -4.31
CA GLY A 289 0.92 -13.51 -3.52
C GLY A 289 1.69 -12.53 -2.65
N LEU A 290 1.08 -12.04 -1.59
CA LEU A 290 1.76 -11.19 -0.61
C LEU A 290 2.83 -12.00 0.17
N ALA A 291 3.76 -11.29 0.80
CA ALA A 291 4.86 -11.85 1.57
C ALA A 291 4.40 -12.91 2.59
N ASP A 292 5.13 -14.00 2.67
CA ASP A 292 5.03 -14.98 3.74
C ASP A 292 6.20 -14.85 4.73
N ARG A 293 6.01 -15.37 5.94
CA ARG A 293 7.00 -15.25 7.03
C ARG A 293 8.34 -15.94 6.73
N PRO A 294 8.38 -17.18 6.21
CA PRO A 294 9.63 -17.85 5.88
C PRO A 294 10.47 -17.10 4.84
N THR A 295 9.81 -16.61 3.76
CA THR A 295 10.50 -15.84 2.71
C THR A 295 11.02 -14.52 3.27
N PHE A 296 10.22 -13.80 4.04
CA PHE A 296 10.66 -12.56 4.71
C PHE A 296 11.87 -12.79 5.61
N ASP A 297 11.84 -13.80 6.50
CA ASP A 297 12.92 -14.08 7.44
C ASP A 297 14.23 -14.44 6.73
N ARG A 298 14.16 -15.21 5.62
CA ARG A 298 15.32 -15.53 4.78
C ARG A 298 15.92 -14.28 4.16
N LEU A 299 15.08 -13.43 3.53
CA LEU A 299 15.55 -12.21 2.84
C LEU A 299 16.06 -11.16 3.83
N LEU A 300 15.45 -11.04 5.00
CA LEU A 300 15.93 -10.14 6.04
C LEU A 300 17.34 -10.53 6.54
N LYS A 301 17.61 -11.83 6.68
CA LYS A 301 18.97 -12.31 7.00
C LYS A 301 19.97 -11.96 5.90
N GLU A 302 19.60 -12.15 4.63
CA GLU A 302 20.46 -11.79 3.49
C GLU A 302 20.79 -10.29 3.45
N ILE A 303 19.81 -9.43 3.73
CA ILE A 303 19.98 -7.97 3.75
C ILE A 303 20.80 -7.51 4.98
N SER A 304 20.79 -8.27 6.08
CA SER A 304 21.41 -7.87 7.35
C SER A 304 22.84 -8.36 7.53
N GLY A 305 23.25 -9.39 6.77
CA GLY A 305 24.61 -9.98 6.80
C GLY A 305 25.53 -9.36 5.84
#